data_5fcef49964e97a57edd722834fac9321
#
_entry.id   5fcef49964e97a57edd722834fac9321
#
_cell.length_a   1.000
_cell.length_b   1.000
_cell.length_c   1.000
_cell.angle_alpha   90.00
_cell.angle_beta   90.00
_cell.angle_gamma   90.00
#
_symmetry.space_group_name_H-M   'P 1'
#
loop_
_entity.id
_entity.type
_entity.pdbx_description
1 polymer ?
#
loop_
_entity_poly.entity_id
_entity_poly.type
_entity_poly.pdbx_seq_one_letter_code
_entity_poly.pdbx_strand_id
1 'polypeptide(L)'
;YYISQYNVFYTHIPLLGGDSMQPNIQSFFDETTFTVSYVVFDHAGGHCALIDSVLDYDPKSGRTSTDSADKIIAFVREQNLTVEWILETHAHADHLSGAPYLHKHLGGKIAIGKLITDVQHIFKGVFNLEPQFNTDGQQFDHLFQDEEVFTIGSLSARAFGVPGHTPACNAYQIGDHVFVGDTLFMPDVGSARCDFPGGSAHTLYQSIHKILSLPADTTLWMCHDYPQKVVRQNGRARLLNKKHTIFMCMMASAKTLLWKCAPAVMLR
;
A
#
# COMPACT_ATOMS: atom_id res chain seq x y z
N TYR A 1 21.10 -25.42 26.78
CA TYR A 1 22.40 -25.02 26.24
C TYR A 1 22.45 -25.33 24.77
N TYR A 2 22.25 -24.37 23.93
CA TYR A 2 22.88 -24.02 22.64
C TYR A 2 22.07 -22.87 22.02
N ILE A 3 22.55 -21.66 22.24
CA ILE A 3 22.09 -20.47 21.53
C ILE A 3 22.90 -20.40 20.24
N SER A 4 22.27 -20.68 19.10
CA SER A 4 22.86 -20.47 17.80
C SER A 4 22.58 -19.01 17.39
N GLN A 5 23.65 -18.20 17.36
CA GLN A 5 23.64 -16.83 16.88
C GLN A 5 23.53 -16.84 15.35
N TYR A 6 22.39 -16.44 14.81
CA TYR A 6 22.31 -16.03 13.40
C TYR A 6 22.62 -14.54 13.32
N ASN A 7 23.88 -14.22 13.02
CA ASN A 7 24.26 -12.88 12.56
C ASN A 7 23.73 -12.68 11.14
N VAL A 8 22.59 -12.03 11.00
CA VAL A 8 22.14 -11.50 9.71
C VAL A 8 22.87 -10.18 9.51
N PHE A 9 23.90 -10.21 8.68
CA PHE A 9 24.57 -8.98 8.22
C PHE A 9 23.63 -8.27 7.26
N TYR A 10 22.94 -7.23 7.73
CA TYR A 10 22.35 -6.23 6.85
C TYR A 10 23.49 -5.40 6.26
N THR A 11 23.86 -5.66 5.01
CA THR A 11 24.68 -4.73 4.26
C THR A 11 23.86 -3.46 4.03
N HIS A 12 24.17 -2.41 4.78
CA HIS A 12 23.79 -1.06 4.43
C HIS A 12 24.40 -0.78 3.05
N ILE A 13 23.55 -0.74 2.01
CA ILE A 13 23.90 -0.05 0.77
C ILE A 13 23.74 1.44 1.10
N PRO A 14 24.83 2.23 1.21
CA PRO A 14 24.70 3.66 1.40
C PRO A 14 24.06 4.21 0.13
N LEU A 15 22.87 4.78 0.23
CA LEU A 15 22.36 5.70 -0.76
C LEU A 15 23.41 6.81 -0.86
N LEU A 16 24.04 6.94 -2.03
CA LEU A 16 25.07 7.92 -2.32
C LEU A 16 24.56 9.30 -1.87
N GLY A 17 25.32 9.95 -0.97
CA GLY A 17 25.02 11.27 -0.44
C GLY A 17 25.07 12.32 -1.55
N GLY A 18 23.90 12.60 -2.11
CA GLY A 18 23.54 13.81 -2.82
C GLY A 18 22.22 14.25 -2.21
N ASP A 19 21.94 15.54 -2.16
CA ASP A 19 20.63 16.07 -1.76
C ASP A 19 19.55 15.31 -2.53
N SER A 20 18.95 14.29 -1.91
CA SER A 20 17.88 13.52 -2.54
C SER A 20 16.70 14.47 -2.71
N MET A 21 16.31 14.70 -3.97
CA MET A 21 15.16 15.54 -4.28
C MET A 21 13.95 14.95 -3.56
N GLN A 22 13.30 15.78 -2.72
CA GLN A 22 12.13 15.35 -1.98
C GLN A 22 10.90 15.37 -2.90
N PRO A 23 10.04 14.35 -2.84
CA PRO A 23 8.85 14.32 -3.65
C PRO A 23 7.82 15.34 -3.19
N ASN A 24 7.07 15.89 -4.14
CA ASN A 24 5.82 16.57 -3.87
C ASN A 24 4.70 15.53 -3.81
N ILE A 25 3.78 15.67 -2.85
CA ILE A 25 2.72 14.68 -2.62
C ILE A 25 1.39 15.41 -2.45
N GLN A 26 0.42 15.04 -3.31
CA GLN A 26 -0.97 15.45 -3.19
C GLN A 26 -1.81 14.23 -2.82
N SER A 27 -2.61 14.35 -1.76
CA SER A 27 -3.55 13.31 -1.31
C SER A 27 -4.98 13.62 -1.76
N PHE A 28 -5.74 12.56 -2.06
CA PHE A 28 -7.16 12.58 -2.41
C PHE A 28 -7.88 11.61 -1.51
N PHE A 29 -8.81 12.11 -0.71
CA PHE A 29 -9.56 11.30 0.24
C PHE A 29 -10.93 10.94 -0.31
N ASP A 30 -11.26 9.65 -0.28
CA ASP A 30 -12.61 9.13 -0.55
C ASP A 30 -13.37 8.90 0.76
N GLU A 31 -14.48 9.61 0.94
CA GLU A 31 -15.30 9.53 2.16
C GLU A 31 -16.10 8.21 2.25
N THR A 32 -16.28 7.50 1.14
CA THR A 32 -17.09 6.27 1.08
C THR A 32 -16.32 5.07 1.63
N THR A 33 -15.06 4.93 1.21
CA THR A 33 -14.20 3.81 1.60
C THR A 33 -13.11 4.21 2.59
N PHE A 34 -13.01 5.52 2.90
CA PHE A 34 -11.96 6.12 3.71
C PHE A 34 -10.56 5.91 3.12
N THR A 35 -10.48 5.68 1.83
CA THR A 35 -9.23 5.49 1.10
C THR A 35 -8.56 6.84 0.83
N VAL A 36 -7.24 6.85 0.91
CA VAL A 36 -6.41 8.00 0.51
C VAL A 36 -5.57 7.58 -0.69
N SER A 37 -5.92 8.11 -1.86
CA SER A 37 -5.11 8.00 -3.07
C SER A 37 -4.06 9.12 -3.10
N TYR A 38 -2.92 8.88 -3.76
CA TYR A 38 -1.84 9.86 -3.82
C TYR A 38 -1.36 10.11 -5.25
N VAL A 39 -0.98 11.37 -5.51
CA VAL A 39 -0.14 11.76 -6.65
C VAL A 39 1.20 12.18 -6.10
N VAL A 40 2.26 11.47 -6.50
CA VAL A 40 3.64 11.72 -6.07
C VAL A 40 4.44 12.18 -7.28
N PHE A 41 5.07 13.34 -7.22
CA PHE A 41 5.73 13.94 -8.37
C PHE A 41 7.02 14.68 -7.99
N ASP A 42 7.91 14.78 -8.95
CA ASP A 42 9.22 15.45 -8.75
C ASP A 42 9.07 16.97 -8.72
N HIS A 43 8.42 17.57 -9.70
CA HIS A 43 8.16 19.03 -9.78
C HIS A 43 6.97 19.30 -10.69
N ALA A 44 6.41 20.51 -10.62
CA ALA A 44 5.35 20.94 -11.52
C ALA A 44 5.83 20.89 -12.99
N GLY A 45 5.05 20.30 -13.87
CA GLY A 45 5.44 20.02 -15.27
C GLY A 45 6.35 18.81 -15.45
N GLY A 46 6.71 18.10 -14.38
CA GLY A 46 7.56 16.92 -14.41
C GLY A 46 6.78 15.59 -14.49
N HIS A 47 7.30 14.59 -13.82
CA HIS A 47 6.78 13.22 -13.85
C HIS A 47 6.13 12.82 -12.53
N CYS A 48 5.13 11.93 -12.60
CA CYS A 48 4.44 11.47 -11.40
C CYS A 48 4.10 9.98 -11.40
N ALA A 49 3.83 9.48 -10.19
CA ALA A 49 3.15 8.22 -9.94
C ALA A 49 1.82 8.48 -9.22
N LEU A 50 0.81 7.67 -9.55
CA LEU A 50 -0.47 7.61 -8.87
C LEU A 50 -0.47 6.36 -7.99
N ILE A 51 -0.97 6.44 -6.75
CA ILE A 51 -0.94 5.32 -5.81
C ILE A 51 -2.34 5.09 -5.25
N ASP A 52 -2.82 3.83 -5.29
CA ASP A 52 -4.07 3.31 -4.73
C ASP A 52 -5.29 4.17 -5.11
N SER A 53 -5.55 4.26 -6.40
CA SER A 53 -6.65 5.07 -6.94
C SER A 53 -8.00 4.38 -6.84
N VAL A 54 -9.02 5.13 -6.42
CA VAL A 54 -10.40 4.64 -6.25
C VAL A 54 -11.21 4.84 -7.53
N LEU A 55 -11.97 3.80 -7.92
CA LEU A 55 -13.13 3.90 -8.80
C LEU A 55 -14.39 3.84 -7.92
N ASP A 56 -15.16 4.93 -7.94
CA ASP A 56 -16.34 5.06 -7.09
C ASP A 56 -17.38 3.97 -7.41
N TYR A 57 -17.97 3.38 -6.37
CA TYR A 57 -18.94 2.30 -6.47
C TYR A 57 -20.07 2.46 -5.46
N ASP A 58 -21.30 2.47 -5.96
CA ASP A 58 -22.49 2.40 -5.10
C ASP A 58 -22.98 0.95 -4.98
N PRO A 59 -22.79 0.28 -3.83
CA PRO A 59 -23.19 -1.11 -3.63
C PRO A 59 -24.71 -1.33 -3.67
N LYS A 60 -25.52 -0.27 -3.47
CA LYS A 60 -26.97 -0.38 -3.51
C LYS A 60 -27.51 -0.43 -4.94
N SER A 61 -26.94 0.37 -5.84
CA SER A 61 -27.35 0.41 -7.25
C SER A 61 -26.50 -0.48 -8.14
N GLY A 62 -25.31 -0.92 -7.67
CA GLY A 62 -24.32 -1.64 -8.47
C GLY A 62 -23.64 -0.77 -9.53
N ARG A 63 -23.72 0.56 -9.41
CA ARG A 63 -23.17 1.50 -10.39
C ARG A 63 -21.81 2.00 -9.96
N THR A 64 -20.96 2.23 -10.97
CA THR A 64 -19.68 2.94 -10.80
C THR A 64 -19.82 4.39 -11.25
N SER A 65 -19.00 5.28 -10.67
CA SER A 65 -18.74 6.62 -11.18
C SER A 65 -17.23 6.91 -11.15
N THR A 66 -16.82 8.06 -11.66
CA THR A 66 -15.40 8.39 -11.83
C THR A 66 -15.01 9.67 -11.10
N ASP A 67 -15.86 10.15 -10.19
CA ASP A 67 -15.68 11.44 -9.50
C ASP A 67 -14.35 11.55 -8.77
N SER A 68 -13.92 10.47 -8.12
CA SER A 68 -12.63 10.40 -7.40
C SER A 68 -11.44 10.38 -8.38
N ALA A 69 -11.52 9.56 -9.43
CA ALA A 69 -10.48 9.48 -10.46
C ALA A 69 -10.40 10.79 -11.29
N ASP A 70 -11.52 11.45 -11.56
CA ASP A 70 -11.57 12.72 -12.31
C ASP A 70 -10.90 13.86 -11.56
N LYS A 71 -10.94 13.87 -10.20
CA LYS A 71 -10.17 14.82 -9.38
C LYS A 71 -8.66 14.63 -9.58
N ILE A 72 -8.20 13.38 -9.64
CA ILE A 72 -6.79 13.06 -9.91
C ILE A 72 -6.41 13.53 -11.32
N ILE A 73 -7.24 13.23 -12.33
CA ILE A 73 -7.01 13.67 -13.72
C ILE A 73 -6.92 15.21 -13.81
N ALA A 74 -7.83 15.92 -13.14
CA ALA A 74 -7.84 17.38 -13.12
C ALA A 74 -6.53 17.94 -12.52
N PHE A 75 -6.08 17.40 -11.39
CA PHE A 75 -4.84 17.81 -10.74
C PHE A 75 -3.61 17.54 -11.62
N VAL A 76 -3.51 16.32 -12.19
CA VAL A 76 -2.40 15.94 -13.08
C VAL A 76 -2.30 16.90 -14.27
N ARG A 77 -3.43 17.26 -14.87
CA ARG A 77 -3.49 18.21 -16.00
C ARG A 77 -3.18 19.65 -15.57
N GLU A 78 -3.69 20.12 -14.45
CA GLU A 78 -3.43 21.44 -13.90
C GLU A 78 -1.93 21.63 -13.59
N GLN A 79 -1.28 20.60 -13.03
CA GLN A 79 0.15 20.63 -12.74
C GLN A 79 1.03 20.28 -13.96
N ASN A 80 0.43 20.00 -15.14
CA ASN A 80 1.11 19.56 -16.36
C ASN A 80 2.03 18.33 -16.16
N LEU A 81 1.60 17.37 -15.32
CA LEU A 81 2.39 16.18 -15.00
C LEU A 81 2.29 15.10 -16.07
N THR A 82 3.37 14.36 -16.27
CA THR A 82 3.42 13.14 -17.09
C THR A 82 3.34 11.93 -16.15
N VAL A 83 2.30 11.10 -16.30
CA VAL A 83 2.14 9.89 -15.48
C VAL A 83 3.06 8.79 -16.03
N GLU A 84 4.02 8.33 -15.22
CA GLU A 84 4.87 7.19 -15.53
C GLU A 84 4.32 5.89 -14.95
N TRP A 85 3.77 5.98 -13.73
CA TRP A 85 3.29 4.84 -12.97
C TRP A 85 1.91 5.06 -12.39
N ILE A 86 1.12 3.98 -12.39
CA ILE A 86 -0.11 3.82 -11.61
C ILE A 86 0.11 2.60 -10.73
N LEU A 87 0.37 2.83 -9.45
CA LEU A 87 0.85 1.85 -8.49
C LEU A 87 -0.29 1.38 -7.60
N GLU A 88 -0.42 0.06 -7.44
CA GLU A 88 -1.29 -0.55 -6.46
C GLU A 88 -0.42 -1.15 -5.34
N THR A 89 -0.71 -0.84 -4.09
CA THR A 89 0.00 -1.46 -2.96
C THR A 89 -0.41 -2.92 -2.78
N HIS A 90 -1.67 -3.23 -3.10
CA HIS A 90 -2.23 -4.58 -3.03
C HIS A 90 -3.51 -4.68 -3.86
N ALA A 91 -4.11 -5.86 -3.93
CA ALA A 91 -5.47 -6.04 -4.47
C ALA A 91 -6.47 -5.63 -3.39
N HIS A 92 -7.14 -4.48 -3.59
CA HIS A 92 -8.11 -3.93 -2.66
C HIS A 92 -9.39 -4.76 -2.62
N ALA A 93 -9.95 -4.95 -1.42
CA ALA A 93 -11.20 -5.68 -1.21
C ALA A 93 -12.37 -4.75 -0.87
N ASP A 94 -12.10 -3.53 -0.50
CA ASP A 94 -13.04 -2.52 0.00
C ASP A 94 -13.47 -1.50 -1.05
N HIS A 95 -12.70 -1.37 -2.15
CA HIS A 95 -13.05 -0.54 -3.29
C HIS A 95 -12.57 -1.13 -4.62
N LEU A 96 -13.11 -0.62 -5.71
CA LEU A 96 -12.62 -0.91 -7.05
C LEU A 96 -11.42 0.00 -7.38
N SER A 97 -10.45 -0.55 -8.11
CA SER A 97 -9.30 0.25 -8.57
C SER A 97 -9.69 1.18 -9.72
N GLY A 98 -9.28 2.45 -9.60
CA GLY A 98 -9.37 3.46 -10.66
C GLY A 98 -8.26 3.35 -11.72
N ALA A 99 -7.26 2.47 -11.53
CA ALA A 99 -6.08 2.39 -12.39
C ALA A 99 -6.39 2.20 -13.88
N PRO A 100 -7.31 1.31 -14.32
CA PRO A 100 -7.64 1.17 -15.74
C PRO A 100 -8.23 2.44 -16.34
N TYR A 101 -9.05 3.16 -15.58
CA TYR A 101 -9.64 4.41 -16.02
C TYR A 101 -8.58 5.51 -16.14
N LEU A 102 -7.73 5.67 -15.14
CA LEU A 102 -6.63 6.64 -15.14
C LEU A 102 -5.62 6.34 -16.25
N HIS A 103 -5.23 5.09 -16.46
CA HIS A 103 -4.36 4.67 -17.55
C HIS A 103 -4.93 5.07 -18.93
N LYS A 104 -6.23 4.87 -19.14
CA LYS A 104 -6.90 5.27 -20.39
C LYS A 104 -6.82 6.77 -20.66
N HIS A 105 -6.85 7.61 -19.61
CA HIS A 105 -6.93 9.07 -19.73
C HIS A 105 -5.58 9.80 -19.63
N LEU A 106 -4.61 9.19 -18.97
CA LEU A 106 -3.32 9.80 -18.63
C LEU A 106 -2.11 9.00 -19.11
N GLY A 107 -2.30 7.75 -19.54
CA GLY A 107 -1.19 6.84 -19.82
C GLY A 107 -0.55 6.32 -18.53
N GLY A 108 0.73 6.03 -18.60
CA GLY A 108 1.49 5.44 -17.49
C GLY A 108 1.38 3.90 -17.45
N LYS A 109 2.21 3.24 -16.65
CA LYS A 109 2.21 1.79 -16.48
C LYS A 109 1.46 1.42 -15.21
N ILE A 110 0.51 0.49 -15.30
CA ILE A 110 -0.16 -0.10 -14.14
C ILE A 110 0.78 -1.15 -13.55
N ALA A 111 1.11 -1.03 -12.25
CA ALA A 111 2.07 -1.92 -11.61
C ALA A 111 1.68 -2.28 -10.18
N ILE A 112 2.09 -3.48 -9.75
CA ILE A 112 1.84 -4.04 -8.43
C ILE A 112 2.98 -4.98 -8.03
N GLY A 113 3.03 -5.43 -6.78
CA GLY A 113 3.97 -6.45 -6.32
C GLY A 113 3.77 -7.81 -7.03
N LYS A 114 4.87 -8.51 -7.36
CA LYS A 114 4.85 -9.77 -8.13
C LYS A 114 3.96 -10.84 -7.51
N LEU A 115 3.85 -10.90 -6.20
CA LEU A 115 3.04 -11.91 -5.52
C LEU A 115 1.52 -11.75 -5.73
N ILE A 116 1.09 -10.78 -6.55
CA ILE A 116 -0.29 -10.70 -7.04
C ILE A 116 -0.70 -12.00 -7.74
N THR A 117 0.23 -12.72 -8.36
CA THR A 117 -0.03 -14.01 -8.98
C THR A 117 -0.52 -15.06 -7.98
N ASP A 118 -0.03 -15.02 -6.74
CA ASP A 118 -0.48 -15.91 -5.66
C ASP A 118 -1.90 -15.54 -5.22
N VAL A 119 -2.20 -14.24 -5.11
CA VAL A 119 -3.55 -13.75 -4.81
C VAL A 119 -4.52 -14.18 -5.91
N GLN A 120 -4.17 -13.98 -7.19
CA GLN A 120 -4.98 -14.41 -8.33
C GLN A 120 -5.24 -15.92 -8.29
N HIS A 121 -4.22 -16.73 -7.99
CA HIS A 121 -4.36 -18.17 -7.89
C HIS A 121 -5.32 -18.58 -6.77
N ILE A 122 -5.17 -18.01 -5.59
CA ILE A 122 -6.03 -18.27 -4.44
C ILE A 122 -7.48 -17.90 -4.76
N PHE A 123 -7.71 -16.65 -5.25
CA PHE A 123 -9.05 -16.16 -5.49
C PHE A 123 -9.71 -16.76 -6.73
N LYS A 124 -8.93 -17.25 -7.72
CA LYS A 124 -9.48 -18.09 -8.80
C LYS A 124 -10.21 -19.29 -8.25
N GLY A 125 -9.64 -19.95 -7.24
CA GLY A 125 -10.31 -21.09 -6.57
C GLY A 125 -11.50 -20.66 -5.71
N VAL A 126 -11.36 -19.59 -4.93
CA VAL A 126 -12.42 -19.07 -4.04
C VAL A 126 -13.67 -18.66 -4.80
N PHE A 127 -13.50 -17.96 -5.93
CA PHE A 127 -14.60 -17.47 -6.75
C PHE A 127 -15.02 -18.42 -7.88
N ASN A 128 -14.35 -19.58 -7.99
CA ASN A 128 -14.58 -20.55 -9.06
C ASN A 128 -14.58 -19.88 -10.45
N LEU A 129 -13.52 -19.07 -10.70
CA LEU A 129 -13.37 -18.33 -11.94
C LEU A 129 -13.13 -19.28 -13.11
N GLU A 130 -13.45 -18.81 -14.33
CA GLU A 130 -13.30 -19.57 -15.55
C GLU A 130 -11.85 -20.07 -15.75
N PRO A 131 -11.66 -21.26 -16.39
CA PRO A 131 -10.32 -21.79 -16.67
C PRO A 131 -9.41 -20.82 -17.41
N GLN A 132 -9.98 -19.96 -18.26
CA GLN A 132 -9.29 -18.96 -19.07
C GLN A 132 -8.74 -17.76 -18.27
N PHE A 133 -9.20 -17.57 -17.02
CA PHE A 133 -8.62 -16.54 -16.15
C PHE A 133 -7.19 -16.91 -15.81
N ASN A 134 -6.22 -16.18 -16.35
CA ASN A 134 -4.81 -16.37 -16.09
C ASN A 134 -4.42 -15.77 -14.75
N THR A 135 -3.55 -16.47 -14.02
CA THR A 135 -3.03 -16.07 -12.71
C THR A 135 -1.54 -15.68 -12.80
N ASP A 136 -1.17 -15.03 -13.88
CA ASP A 136 0.21 -14.67 -14.25
C ASP A 136 0.49 -13.15 -14.14
N GLY A 137 -0.50 -12.38 -13.67
CA GLY A 137 -0.38 -10.94 -13.51
C GLY A 137 -0.43 -10.13 -14.81
N GLN A 138 -0.82 -10.74 -15.95
CA GLN A 138 -0.86 -10.07 -17.26
C GLN A 138 -1.78 -8.84 -17.33
N GLN A 139 -2.59 -8.59 -16.30
CA GLN A 139 -3.43 -7.40 -16.16
C GLN A 139 -2.63 -6.15 -15.77
N PHE A 140 -1.37 -6.33 -15.39
CA PHE A 140 -0.45 -5.28 -15.00
C PHE A 140 0.69 -5.17 -16.00
N ASP A 141 1.12 -3.94 -16.29
CA ASP A 141 2.25 -3.69 -17.19
C ASP A 141 3.59 -4.03 -16.53
N HIS A 142 3.65 -4.03 -15.19
CA HIS A 142 4.86 -4.37 -14.44
C HIS A 142 4.51 -5.05 -13.10
N LEU A 143 5.32 -6.06 -12.75
CA LEU A 143 5.25 -6.79 -11.48
C LEU A 143 6.55 -6.59 -10.70
N PHE A 144 6.52 -5.74 -9.68
CA PHE A 144 7.70 -5.44 -8.87
C PHE A 144 8.20 -6.65 -8.08
N GLN A 145 9.51 -6.89 -8.18
CA GLN A 145 10.22 -7.80 -7.28
C GLN A 145 10.39 -7.13 -5.90
N ASP A 146 10.65 -7.94 -4.87
CA ASP A 146 11.03 -7.39 -3.56
C ASP A 146 12.34 -6.59 -3.67
N GLU A 147 12.38 -5.41 -3.05
CA GLU A 147 13.50 -4.47 -3.06
C GLU A 147 13.85 -3.88 -4.45
N GLU A 148 12.95 -3.95 -5.42
CA GLU A 148 13.20 -3.42 -6.75
C GLU A 148 13.23 -1.88 -6.74
N VAL A 149 14.28 -1.32 -7.36
CA VAL A 149 14.48 0.12 -7.52
C VAL A 149 13.95 0.57 -8.88
N PHE A 150 13.22 1.67 -8.90
CA PHE A 150 12.69 2.31 -10.11
C PHE A 150 12.76 3.83 -9.98
N THR A 151 12.30 4.56 -10.99
CA THR A 151 12.30 6.03 -10.99
C THR A 151 10.92 6.60 -11.27
N ILE A 152 10.67 7.82 -10.77
CA ILE A 152 9.54 8.67 -11.11
C ILE A 152 10.15 10.02 -11.52
N GLY A 153 10.37 10.23 -12.81
CA GLY A 153 11.20 11.33 -13.30
C GLY A 153 12.58 11.33 -12.66
N SER A 154 12.88 12.37 -11.91
CA SER A 154 14.16 12.52 -11.19
C SER A 154 14.17 11.88 -9.79
N LEU A 155 13.04 11.37 -9.30
CA LEU A 155 12.94 10.72 -7.99
C LEU A 155 13.39 9.26 -8.07
N SER A 156 14.22 8.83 -7.12
CA SER A 156 14.51 7.42 -6.91
C SER A 156 13.43 6.80 -6.02
N ALA A 157 12.91 5.67 -6.43
CA ALA A 157 11.88 4.93 -5.73
C ALA A 157 12.27 3.46 -5.56
N ARG A 158 11.72 2.81 -4.54
CA ARG A 158 11.90 1.39 -4.25
C ARG A 158 10.57 0.75 -3.90
N ALA A 159 10.28 -0.39 -4.52
CA ALA A 159 9.19 -1.27 -4.16
C ALA A 159 9.70 -2.38 -3.24
N PHE A 160 9.04 -2.65 -2.11
CA PHE A 160 9.42 -3.73 -1.23
C PHE A 160 8.21 -4.43 -0.60
N GLY A 161 8.32 -5.76 -0.48
CA GLY A 161 7.25 -6.60 0.03
C GLY A 161 6.98 -6.38 1.52
N VAL A 162 5.69 -6.24 1.85
CA VAL A 162 5.16 -6.14 3.22
C VAL A 162 3.94 -7.06 3.37
N PRO A 163 4.09 -8.38 3.06
CA PRO A 163 2.99 -9.32 3.07
C PRO A 163 2.37 -9.50 4.46
N GLY A 164 1.14 -10.02 4.48
CA GLY A 164 0.45 -10.42 5.72
C GLY A 164 -1.02 -10.05 5.73
N HIS A 165 -1.42 -8.84 5.34
CA HIS A 165 -2.81 -8.52 5.01
C HIS A 165 -3.23 -9.35 3.78
N THR A 166 -2.47 -9.24 2.69
CA THR A 166 -2.47 -10.18 1.57
C THR A 166 -1.04 -10.67 1.29
N PRO A 167 -0.86 -11.77 0.55
CA PRO A 167 0.47 -12.21 0.12
C PRO A 167 1.22 -11.18 -0.73
N ALA A 168 0.48 -10.36 -1.49
CA ALA A 168 1.00 -9.42 -2.47
C ALA A 168 1.18 -7.99 -1.96
N CYS A 169 0.95 -7.73 -0.67
CA CYS A 169 1.13 -6.38 -0.11
C CYS A 169 2.55 -5.89 -0.34
N ASN A 170 2.64 -4.70 -0.92
CA ASN A 170 3.87 -4.02 -1.27
C ASN A 170 3.84 -2.60 -0.73
N ALA A 171 5.00 -2.06 -0.34
CA ALA A 171 5.15 -0.66 0.03
C ALA A 171 6.06 0.03 -0.98
N TYR A 172 5.81 1.31 -1.21
CA TYR A 172 6.62 2.15 -2.11
C TYR A 172 7.34 3.22 -1.32
N GLN A 173 8.67 3.18 -1.34
CA GLN A 173 9.52 4.21 -0.75
C GLN A 173 9.99 5.18 -1.82
N ILE A 174 9.77 6.48 -1.60
CA ILE A 174 10.19 7.56 -2.50
C ILE A 174 10.83 8.64 -1.63
N GLY A 175 12.15 8.76 -1.69
CA GLY A 175 12.92 9.56 -0.73
C GLY A 175 12.75 9.02 0.70
N ASP A 176 12.38 9.89 1.62
CA ASP A 176 12.06 9.58 3.04
C ASP A 176 10.55 9.33 3.28
N HIS A 177 9.76 9.20 2.22
CA HIS A 177 8.32 8.91 2.25
C HIS A 177 8.05 7.46 1.88
N VAL A 178 7.16 6.78 2.65
CA VAL A 178 6.78 5.37 2.41
C VAL A 178 5.27 5.24 2.39
N PHE A 179 4.73 4.75 1.28
CA PHE A 179 3.32 4.40 1.08
C PHE A 179 3.13 2.95 1.46
N VAL A 180 2.45 2.70 2.57
CA VAL A 180 2.46 1.40 3.26
C VAL A 180 1.26 0.49 2.95
N GLY A 181 0.33 0.97 2.11
CA GLY A 181 -0.92 0.26 1.86
C GLY A 181 -1.65 -0.06 3.16
N ASP A 182 -2.23 -1.26 3.22
CA ASP A 182 -2.96 -1.76 4.39
C ASP A 182 -2.08 -2.48 5.42
N THR A 183 -0.76 -2.32 5.36
CA THR A 183 0.11 -2.91 6.39
C THR A 183 -0.01 -2.18 7.72
N LEU A 184 -0.12 -0.84 7.67
CA LEU A 184 -0.32 0.02 8.84
C LEU A 184 -1.37 1.09 8.53
N PHE A 185 -2.17 1.40 9.53
CA PHE A 185 -3.11 2.52 9.53
C PHE A 185 -2.65 3.62 10.49
N MET A 186 -3.45 4.66 10.65
CA MET A 186 -3.19 5.71 11.62
C MET A 186 -3.02 5.12 13.02
N PRO A 187 -2.23 5.75 13.93
CA PRO A 187 -1.85 5.18 15.22
C PRO A 187 -3.01 4.76 16.11
N ASP A 188 -4.16 5.38 15.96
CA ASP A 188 -5.38 5.13 16.69
C ASP A 188 -6.19 3.92 16.14
N VAL A 189 -5.84 3.44 14.93
CA VAL A 189 -6.45 2.27 14.30
C VAL A 189 -5.53 1.05 14.36
N GLY A 190 -4.22 1.22 14.06
CA GLY A 190 -3.20 0.19 14.18
C GLY A 190 -2.83 -0.49 12.86
N SER A 191 -3.30 -1.71 12.60
CA SER A 191 -2.98 -2.48 11.39
C SER A 191 -4.22 -3.10 10.77
N ALA A 192 -4.10 -3.51 9.50
CA ALA A 192 -5.16 -4.22 8.81
C ALA A 192 -5.43 -5.62 9.40
N ARG A 193 -6.56 -6.18 9.03
CA ARG A 193 -6.90 -7.59 9.23
C ARG A 193 -6.01 -8.47 8.35
N CYS A 194 -5.84 -9.73 8.75
CA CYS A 194 -5.00 -10.70 8.02
C CYS A 194 -5.68 -12.07 7.90
N ASP A 195 -7.01 -12.09 7.95
CA ASP A 195 -7.85 -13.28 7.85
C ASP A 195 -8.42 -13.52 6.44
N PHE A 196 -7.92 -12.80 5.45
CA PHE A 196 -8.17 -13.10 4.05
C PHE A 196 -7.47 -14.40 3.63
N PRO A 197 -7.99 -15.12 2.60
CA PRO A 197 -7.29 -16.24 2.01
C PRO A 197 -5.86 -15.87 1.61
N GLY A 198 -4.87 -16.58 2.19
CA GLY A 198 -3.44 -16.25 2.03
C GLY A 198 -2.89 -15.20 3.01
N GLY A 199 -3.73 -14.57 3.83
CA GLY A 199 -3.28 -13.66 4.88
C GLY A 199 -2.60 -14.39 6.06
N SER A 200 -1.75 -13.67 6.80
CA SER A 200 -0.98 -14.24 7.92
C SER A 200 -0.64 -13.19 8.96
N ALA A 201 -1.12 -13.36 10.18
CA ALA A 201 -0.82 -12.47 11.31
C ALA A 201 0.67 -12.45 11.65
N HIS A 202 1.34 -13.60 11.58
CA HIS A 202 2.78 -13.72 11.82
C HIS A 202 3.57 -12.91 10.79
N THR A 203 3.24 -13.06 9.52
CA THR A 203 3.90 -12.36 8.42
C THR A 203 3.61 -10.86 8.46
N LEU A 204 2.36 -10.46 8.77
CA LEU A 204 2.00 -9.05 8.96
C LEU A 204 2.80 -8.41 10.08
N TYR A 205 2.98 -9.11 11.20
CA TYR A 205 3.81 -8.65 12.30
C TYR A 205 5.26 -8.39 11.86
N GLN A 206 5.86 -9.30 11.09
CA GLN A 206 7.21 -9.12 10.54
C GLN A 206 7.28 -7.91 9.59
N SER A 207 6.30 -7.75 8.70
CA SER A 207 6.19 -6.62 7.77
C SER A 207 6.07 -5.29 8.49
N ILE A 208 5.29 -5.22 9.55
CA ILE A 208 5.17 -4.03 10.40
C ILE A 208 6.54 -3.70 11.05
N HIS A 209 7.24 -4.70 11.57
CA HIS A 209 8.58 -4.48 12.12
C HIS A 209 9.58 -4.01 11.06
N LYS A 210 9.51 -4.54 9.81
CA LYS A 210 10.31 -4.06 8.67
C LYS A 210 10.07 -2.56 8.45
N ILE A 211 8.83 -2.11 8.38
CA ILE A 211 8.48 -0.68 8.23
C ILE A 211 8.97 0.14 9.44
N LEU A 212 8.73 -0.32 10.66
CA LEU A 212 9.12 0.40 11.88
C LEU A 212 10.64 0.45 12.11
N SER A 213 11.43 -0.36 11.41
CA SER A 213 12.90 -0.33 11.44
C SER A 213 13.51 0.72 10.52
N LEU A 214 12.73 1.34 9.64
CA LEU A 214 13.17 2.45 8.79
C LEU A 214 13.66 3.64 9.62
N PRO A 215 14.43 4.56 9.03
CA PRO A 215 14.92 5.76 9.71
C PRO A 215 13.80 6.53 10.42
N ALA A 216 14.12 7.15 11.55
CA ALA A 216 13.12 7.75 12.44
C ALA A 216 12.40 8.97 11.83
N ASP A 217 13.01 9.61 10.86
CA ASP A 217 12.49 10.76 10.08
C ASP A 217 11.61 10.33 8.91
N THR A 218 11.52 9.01 8.62
CA THR A 218 10.63 8.48 7.59
C THR A 218 9.16 8.89 7.83
N THR A 219 8.53 9.42 6.80
CA THR A 219 7.10 9.74 6.81
C THR A 219 6.32 8.58 6.20
N LEU A 220 5.35 8.03 6.94
CA LEU A 220 4.46 6.98 6.46
C LEU A 220 3.16 7.58 5.92
N TRP A 221 2.73 7.09 4.76
CA TRP A 221 1.48 7.44 4.08
C TRP A 221 0.57 6.22 4.04
N MET A 222 -0.61 6.36 4.68
CA MET A 222 -1.55 5.26 4.88
C MET A 222 -2.55 5.20 3.73
N CYS A 223 -2.95 4.00 3.32
CA CYS A 223 -4.01 3.80 2.33
C CYS A 223 -5.39 4.21 2.87
N HIS A 224 -5.61 4.10 4.18
CA HIS A 224 -6.87 4.48 4.82
C HIS A 224 -6.68 5.42 6.00
N ASP A 225 -7.62 6.36 6.15
CA ASP A 225 -7.73 7.25 7.32
C ASP A 225 -9.16 7.19 7.88
N TYR A 226 -9.42 6.15 8.67
CA TYR A 226 -10.75 5.91 9.25
C TYR A 226 -11.12 6.98 10.27
N PRO A 227 -12.33 7.57 10.21
CA PRO A 227 -12.72 8.66 11.08
C PRO A 227 -12.83 8.21 12.53
N GLN A 228 -12.01 8.78 13.36
CA GLN A 228 -12.29 8.87 14.79
C GLN A 228 -13.05 10.17 15.06
N LYS A 229 -13.98 10.15 15.99
CA LYS A 229 -15.08 11.12 16.16
C LYS A 229 -14.79 12.64 16.04
N VAL A 230 -13.58 13.16 15.86
CA VAL A 230 -13.29 14.62 15.82
C VAL A 230 -11.96 15.05 15.13
N VAL A 231 -11.31 14.33 14.23
CA VAL A 231 -10.01 14.76 13.67
C VAL A 231 -10.05 14.90 12.15
N ARG A 232 -9.41 15.93 11.60
CA ARG A 232 -9.20 16.07 10.15
C ARG A 232 -8.34 14.91 9.63
N GLN A 233 -8.86 14.22 8.63
CA GLN A 233 -8.20 13.10 7.97
C GLN A 233 -7.12 13.62 7.01
N ASN A 234 -5.89 13.15 7.13
CA ASN A 234 -4.79 13.53 6.27
C ASN A 234 -3.86 12.38 5.87
N GLY A 235 -4.15 11.15 6.32
CA GLY A 235 -3.43 9.92 5.95
C GLY A 235 -1.93 9.89 6.27
N ARG A 236 -1.42 10.89 6.98
CA ARG A 236 0.02 11.13 7.16
C ARG A 236 0.47 11.00 8.60
N ALA A 237 1.60 10.34 8.81
CA ALA A 237 2.19 10.26 10.12
C ALA A 237 3.71 10.05 10.12
N ARG A 238 4.43 10.65 11.08
CA ARG A 238 5.88 10.49 11.26
C ARG A 238 6.23 9.36 12.24
N LEU A 239 7.28 8.59 11.93
CA LEU A 239 7.77 7.48 12.78
C LEU A 239 8.24 7.95 14.17
N LEU A 240 8.83 9.13 14.30
CA LEU A 240 9.35 9.65 15.57
C LEU A 240 8.32 9.65 16.71
N ASN A 241 7.07 10.05 16.41
CA ASN A 241 6.00 10.09 17.41
C ASN A 241 5.31 8.73 17.59
N LYS A 242 5.64 7.72 16.78
CA LYS A 242 4.87 6.50 16.61
C LYS A 242 5.48 5.26 17.24
N LYS A 243 6.81 5.19 17.39
CA LYS A 243 7.43 3.97 18.00
C LYS A 243 6.79 3.63 19.34
N HIS A 244 6.33 4.63 20.10
CA HIS A 244 5.63 4.39 21.37
C HIS A 244 4.15 4.08 21.20
N THR A 245 3.43 4.84 20.37
CA THR A 245 1.96 4.73 20.22
C THR A 245 1.59 3.51 19.39
N ILE A 246 2.29 3.25 18.27
CA ILE A 246 2.06 2.06 17.45
C ILE A 246 2.43 0.80 18.23
N PHE A 247 3.53 0.79 19.00
CA PHE A 247 3.90 -0.36 19.83
C PHE A 247 2.82 -0.67 20.87
N MET A 248 2.23 0.33 21.50
CA MET A 248 1.13 0.15 22.47
C MET A 248 -0.17 -0.32 21.78
N CYS A 249 -0.52 0.24 20.62
CA CYS A 249 -1.67 -0.22 19.83
C CYS A 249 -1.45 -1.63 19.28
N MET A 250 -0.24 -1.96 18.83
CA MET A 250 0.10 -3.31 18.36
C MET A 250 0.06 -4.34 19.48
N MET A 251 0.49 -4.01 20.70
CA MET A 251 0.38 -4.91 21.86
C MET A 251 -1.08 -5.15 22.24
N ALA A 252 -1.94 -4.14 22.12
CA ALA A 252 -3.38 -4.29 22.33
C ALA A 252 -4.03 -5.08 21.17
N SER A 253 -3.67 -4.77 19.92
CA SER A 253 -4.19 -5.45 18.72
C SER A 253 -3.63 -6.85 18.54
N ALA A 254 -2.36 -7.13 18.91
CA ALA A 254 -1.80 -8.48 18.86
C ALA A 254 -2.53 -9.43 19.81
N LYS A 255 -2.94 -8.97 21.00
CA LYS A 255 -3.83 -9.75 21.88
C LYS A 255 -5.20 -9.99 21.23
N THR A 256 -5.75 -9.01 20.50
CA THR A 256 -7.05 -9.12 19.82
C THR A 256 -6.94 -9.91 18.52
N LEU A 257 -5.84 -9.77 17.74
CA LEU A 257 -5.56 -10.53 16.52
C LEU A 257 -5.27 -12.01 16.81
N LEU A 258 -4.51 -12.33 17.84
CA LEU A 258 -4.30 -13.72 18.28
C LEU A 258 -5.63 -14.38 18.70
N TRP A 259 -6.58 -13.59 19.21
CA TRP A 259 -7.91 -14.08 19.55
C TRP A 259 -8.85 -14.25 18.33
N LYS A 260 -8.70 -13.41 17.30
CA LYS A 260 -9.49 -13.49 16.05
C LYS A 260 -8.94 -14.49 15.04
N CYS A 261 -7.63 -14.79 15.07
CA CYS A 261 -6.97 -15.77 14.21
C CYS A 261 -6.86 -17.16 14.85
N ALA A 262 -7.29 -17.36 16.10
CA ALA A 262 -7.44 -18.68 16.67
C ALA A 262 -8.57 -19.42 15.92
N PRO A 263 -8.32 -20.63 15.38
CA PRO A 263 -9.38 -21.39 14.72
C PRO A 263 -10.52 -21.60 15.71
N ALA A 264 -11.75 -21.42 15.23
CA ALA A 264 -12.98 -21.77 15.95
C ALA A 264 -13.09 -23.30 16.08
N VAL A 265 -12.17 -23.91 16.83
CA VAL A 265 -12.16 -25.30 17.23
C VAL A 265 -11.97 -25.32 18.73
N MET A 266 -13.09 -25.28 19.43
CA MET A 266 -13.41 -26.01 20.64
C MET A 266 -14.64 -25.39 21.31
N LEU A 267 -15.77 -25.90 20.91
CA LEU A 267 -16.90 -26.14 21.80
C LEU A 267 -17.78 -27.19 21.13
N ARG A 268 -17.45 -28.44 21.41
CA ARG A 268 -18.39 -29.55 21.60
C ARG A 268 -18.01 -30.27 22.86
#